data_b397c705be29f73ba8eece7f8aa0c37e
#
_entry.id   b397c705be29f73ba8eece7f8aa0c37e
#
_cell.length_a   1.000
_cell.length_b   1.000
_cell.length_c   1.000
_cell.angle_alpha   90.00
_cell.angle_beta   90.00
_cell.angle_gamma   90.00
#
_symmetry.space_group_name_H-M   'P 1'
#
loop_
_entity.id
_entity.type
_entity.pdbx_description
1 polymer ?
#
loop_
_entity_poly.entity_id
_entity_poly.type
_entity_poly.pdbx_seq_one_letter_code
_entity_poly.pdbx_strand_id
1 'polypeptide(L)'
;MKNKLLFLSVLLLLMTPVVIISCSKSGSYSSGSNNPPMTTANTVSIMGMAYSPATLTVTAGTTVTWTNNDNMAHTVTADDNSFDSGTMNPGAKYSKVFSTAGTISYHCTIHPTMKASVVVK
;
A
#
# COMPACT_ATOMS: atom_id res chain seq x y z
N MET A 1 80.55 -20.73 -12.65
CA MET A 1 80.73 -21.05 -11.24
C MET A 1 79.50 -20.69 -10.49
N LYS A 2 78.73 -21.72 -10.03
CA LYS A 2 78.26 -21.90 -8.66
C LYS A 2 77.29 -20.78 -8.19
N ASN A 3 76.11 -21.02 -7.67
CA ASN A 3 75.48 -22.11 -6.93
C ASN A 3 73.95 -21.89 -7.05
N LYS A 4 73.22 -22.82 -7.42
CA LYS A 4 72.29 -23.65 -6.64
C LYS A 4 72.01 -23.09 -5.28
N LEU A 5 70.78 -22.60 -5.09
CA LEU A 5 70.05 -22.87 -3.87
C LEU A 5 68.56 -23.03 -4.17
N LEU A 6 68.14 -24.24 -4.01
CA LEU A 6 66.81 -24.69 -3.89
C LEU A 6 66.18 -24.00 -2.68
N PHE A 7 65.15 -23.21 -2.85
CA PHE A 7 64.22 -22.97 -1.78
C PHE A 7 62.85 -23.56 -2.15
N LEU A 8 62.68 -24.73 -1.64
CA LEU A 8 61.40 -25.39 -1.53
C LEU A 8 60.54 -24.53 -0.59
N SER A 9 59.77 -23.63 -1.12
CA SER A 9 58.76 -22.96 -0.35
C SER A 9 57.49 -23.79 -0.40
N VAL A 10 57.24 -24.46 0.69
CA VAL A 10 56.00 -25.19 0.96
C VAL A 10 54.88 -24.18 0.97
N LEU A 11 54.14 -24.13 -0.14
CA LEU A 11 52.88 -23.38 -0.21
C LEU A 11 51.84 -24.14 0.58
N LEU A 12 51.70 -23.77 1.84
CA LEU A 12 50.62 -24.24 2.70
C LEU A 12 49.30 -23.61 2.22
N LEU A 13 48.59 -24.35 1.42
CA LEU A 13 47.25 -23.97 0.92
C LEU A 13 46.30 -24.04 2.07
N LEU A 14 46.08 -22.93 2.77
CA LEU A 14 44.97 -22.78 3.72
C LEU A 14 43.69 -22.72 2.94
N MET A 15 43.08 -23.87 2.72
CA MET A 15 41.71 -24.00 2.30
C MET A 15 40.80 -23.53 3.46
N THR A 16 40.39 -22.29 3.41
CA THR A 16 39.26 -21.86 4.23
C THR A 16 37.97 -22.42 3.61
N PRO A 17 37.18 -23.19 4.33
CA PRO A 17 35.86 -23.55 3.83
C PRO A 17 34.99 -22.30 3.85
N VAL A 18 34.61 -21.83 2.67
CA VAL A 18 33.51 -20.87 2.53
C VAL A 18 32.23 -21.64 2.87
N VAL A 19 31.76 -21.43 4.09
CA VAL A 19 30.42 -21.86 4.48
C VAL A 19 29.43 -20.92 3.80
N ILE A 20 28.92 -21.34 2.64
CA ILE A 20 27.77 -20.71 2.04
C ILE A 20 26.56 -21.16 2.89
N ILE A 21 26.18 -20.30 3.82
CA ILE A 21 24.89 -20.45 4.50
C ILE A 21 23.83 -20.10 3.48
N SER A 22 23.40 -21.11 2.76
CA SER A 22 22.20 -21.06 1.94
C SER A 22 21.01 -21.00 2.90
N CYS A 23 20.58 -19.81 3.26
CA CYS A 23 19.29 -19.61 3.89
C CYS A 23 18.18 -19.82 2.85
N SER A 24 17.93 -21.08 2.52
CA SER A 24 16.65 -21.47 1.95
C SER A 24 15.60 -21.41 3.06
N LYS A 25 15.05 -20.24 3.27
CA LYS A 25 13.91 -20.07 4.16
C LYS A 25 12.64 -20.18 3.33
N SER A 26 12.31 -21.41 2.93
CA SER A 26 10.94 -21.76 2.59
C SER A 26 10.17 -21.87 3.91
N GLY A 27 9.83 -20.72 4.46
CA GLY A 27 8.89 -20.64 5.56
C GLY A 27 7.49 -20.62 4.99
N SER A 28 6.85 -21.78 4.95
CA SER A 28 5.40 -21.87 4.88
C SER A 28 4.86 -21.27 6.16
N TYR A 29 4.56 -19.98 6.14
CA TYR A 29 3.82 -19.35 7.23
C TYR A 29 2.33 -19.61 7.01
N SER A 30 1.88 -20.76 7.42
CA SER A 30 0.51 -20.95 7.82
C SER A 30 0.34 -20.31 9.20
N SER A 31 0.33 -18.99 9.21
CA SER A 31 -0.08 -18.24 10.38
C SER A 31 -1.54 -17.89 10.17
N GLY A 32 -2.41 -18.59 10.90
CA GLY A 32 -3.77 -18.13 11.15
C GLY A 32 -3.70 -16.82 11.92
N SER A 33 -3.33 -15.76 11.24
CA SER A 33 -3.44 -14.41 11.74
C SER A 33 -4.88 -14.01 11.54
N ASN A 34 -5.63 -13.90 12.64
CA ASN A 34 -6.90 -13.19 12.69
C ASN A 34 -6.68 -11.67 12.60
N ASN A 35 -5.72 -11.24 11.79
CA ASN A 35 -5.72 -9.88 11.31
C ASN A 35 -6.88 -9.78 10.31
N PRO A 36 -7.79 -8.84 10.49
CA PRO A 36 -8.70 -8.48 9.42
C PRO A 36 -7.84 -8.24 8.17
N PRO A 37 -8.31 -8.65 6.98
CA PRO A 37 -7.53 -8.43 5.78
C PRO A 37 -7.06 -6.98 5.83
N MET A 38 -5.75 -6.78 5.74
CA MET A 38 -5.23 -5.45 5.46
C MET A 38 -5.85 -5.11 4.11
N THR A 39 -7.02 -4.50 4.19
CA THR A 39 -7.54 -3.74 3.09
C THR A 39 -6.35 -2.95 2.59
N THR A 40 -6.13 -2.91 1.33
CA THR A 40 -5.21 -1.99 0.68
C THR A 40 -5.54 -0.63 1.27
N ALA A 41 -4.94 -0.41 2.41
CA ALA A 41 -5.27 0.57 3.39
C ALA A 41 -5.25 1.90 2.65
N ASN A 42 -6.32 2.64 2.68
CA ASN A 42 -6.45 3.99 2.19
C ASN A 42 -6.99 4.13 0.76
N THR A 43 -7.67 3.11 0.23
CA THR A 43 -8.35 3.21 -1.06
C THR A 43 -9.85 2.99 -0.94
N VAL A 44 -10.60 3.72 -1.75
CA VAL A 44 -12.05 3.57 -1.91
C VAL A 44 -12.34 3.32 -3.38
N SER A 45 -13.05 2.24 -3.67
CA SER A 45 -13.57 1.96 -5.00
C SER A 45 -14.95 2.58 -5.16
N ILE A 46 -15.20 3.23 -6.29
CA ILE A 46 -16.53 3.65 -6.71
C ILE A 46 -17.00 2.64 -7.74
N MET A 47 -18.03 1.87 -7.43
CA MET A 47 -18.59 0.86 -8.31
C MET A 47 -20.04 0.54 -7.94
N GLY A 48 -20.89 0.31 -8.96
CA GLY A 48 -22.28 -0.05 -8.75
C GLY A 48 -23.06 1.03 -7.99
N MET A 49 -22.82 2.30 -8.27
CA MET A 49 -23.46 3.45 -7.61
C MET A 49 -23.18 3.51 -6.10
N ALA A 50 -22.03 3.05 -5.65
CA ALA A 50 -21.63 3.03 -4.24
C ALA A 50 -20.14 3.29 -4.05
N TYR A 51 -19.76 3.79 -2.86
CA TYR A 51 -18.39 3.83 -2.38
C TYR A 51 -18.10 2.56 -1.56
N SER A 52 -16.98 1.92 -1.83
CA SER A 52 -16.57 0.70 -1.10
C SER A 52 -15.11 0.82 -0.64
N PRO A 53 -14.87 0.77 0.69
CA PRO A 53 -15.84 0.70 1.77
C PRO A 53 -16.64 2.00 1.94
N ALA A 54 -17.87 1.90 2.45
CA ALA A 54 -18.71 3.07 2.76
C ALA A 54 -18.21 3.85 3.98
N THR A 55 -17.45 3.21 4.86
CA THR A 55 -16.72 3.87 5.95
C THR A 55 -15.29 3.37 5.94
N LEU A 56 -14.34 4.29 5.73
CA LEU A 56 -12.92 4.01 5.78
C LEU A 56 -12.32 4.66 7.03
N THR A 57 -11.61 3.87 7.85
CA THR A 57 -10.89 4.39 9.01
C THR A 57 -9.39 4.46 8.69
N VAL A 58 -8.80 5.64 8.93
CA VAL A 58 -7.38 5.92 8.68
C VAL A 58 -6.75 6.68 9.86
N THR A 59 -5.43 6.71 9.92
CA THR A 59 -4.71 7.57 10.87
C THR A 59 -4.50 8.98 10.29
N ALA A 60 -4.37 9.98 11.16
CA ALA A 60 -4.04 11.34 10.72
C ALA A 60 -2.73 11.37 9.91
N GLY A 61 -2.71 12.14 8.85
CA GLY A 61 -1.60 12.22 7.88
C GLY A 61 -1.73 11.24 6.71
N THR A 62 -2.75 10.37 6.71
CA THR A 62 -2.95 9.38 5.64
C THR A 62 -3.50 10.04 4.37
N THR A 63 -2.99 9.61 3.21
CA THR A 63 -3.57 9.90 1.89
C THR A 63 -4.59 8.83 1.54
N VAL A 64 -5.82 9.22 1.30
CA VAL A 64 -6.89 8.35 0.78
C VAL A 64 -7.03 8.56 -0.73
N THR A 65 -7.16 7.47 -1.48
CA THR A 65 -7.35 7.50 -2.93
C THR A 65 -8.66 6.85 -3.31
N TRP A 66 -9.49 7.57 -4.06
CA TRP A 66 -10.69 7.04 -4.71
C TRP A 66 -10.38 6.68 -6.14
N THR A 67 -10.96 5.59 -6.61
CA THR A 67 -10.89 5.19 -8.02
C THR A 67 -12.30 4.93 -8.54
N ASN A 68 -12.67 5.59 -9.63
CA ASN A 68 -13.93 5.31 -10.30
C ASN A 68 -13.80 4.05 -11.18
N ASN A 69 -14.28 2.93 -10.65
CA ASN A 69 -14.35 1.64 -11.34
C ASN A 69 -15.73 1.38 -11.97
N ASP A 70 -16.61 2.39 -11.93
CA ASP A 70 -17.91 2.34 -12.58
C ASP A 70 -17.80 2.81 -14.05
N ASN A 71 -18.82 2.54 -14.85
CA ASN A 71 -18.94 3.01 -16.23
C ASN A 71 -19.61 4.40 -16.33
N MET A 72 -19.96 5.00 -15.21
CA MET A 72 -20.59 6.32 -15.11
C MET A 72 -19.69 7.32 -14.39
N ALA A 73 -19.90 8.60 -14.63
CA ALA A 73 -19.20 9.65 -13.93
C ALA A 73 -19.73 9.82 -12.50
N HIS A 74 -18.82 10.08 -11.56
CA HIS A 74 -19.12 10.34 -10.15
C HIS A 74 -18.32 11.52 -9.63
N THR A 75 -18.60 11.94 -8.38
CA THR A 75 -17.77 12.90 -7.63
C THR A 75 -17.48 12.35 -6.24
N VAL A 76 -16.48 12.92 -5.57
CA VAL A 76 -16.20 12.72 -4.15
C VAL A 76 -16.19 14.10 -3.52
N THR A 77 -17.31 14.50 -2.94
CA THR A 77 -17.53 15.85 -2.45
C THR A 77 -17.89 15.82 -0.97
N ALA A 78 -17.10 16.47 -0.12
CA ALA A 78 -17.35 16.54 1.31
C ALA A 78 -18.66 17.29 1.62
N ASP A 79 -19.41 16.80 2.60
CA ASP A 79 -20.67 17.46 3.01
C ASP A 79 -20.43 18.86 3.60
N ASP A 80 -19.25 19.08 4.18
CA ASP A 80 -18.81 20.38 4.72
C ASP A 80 -18.07 21.26 3.69
N ASN A 81 -18.01 20.83 2.43
CA ASN A 81 -17.28 21.49 1.34
C ASN A 81 -15.75 21.60 1.54
N SER A 82 -15.17 20.82 2.45
CA SER A 82 -13.72 20.85 2.69
C SER A 82 -12.90 20.26 1.54
N PHE A 83 -13.51 19.48 0.66
CA PHE A 83 -12.92 18.99 -0.59
C PHE A 83 -13.97 18.59 -1.62
N ASP A 84 -13.55 18.62 -2.88
CA ASP A 84 -14.32 18.17 -4.03
C ASP A 84 -13.35 17.62 -5.10
N SER A 85 -13.64 16.43 -5.59
CA SER A 85 -12.85 15.82 -6.67
C SER A 85 -13.15 16.42 -8.04
N GLY A 86 -14.25 17.17 -8.17
CA GLY A 86 -14.85 17.41 -9.48
C GLY A 86 -15.36 16.12 -10.12
N THR A 87 -15.69 16.19 -11.40
CA THR A 87 -16.17 15.02 -12.15
C THR A 87 -15.08 13.98 -12.38
N MET A 88 -15.30 12.80 -11.88
CA MET A 88 -14.44 11.62 -12.08
C MET A 88 -15.06 10.72 -13.13
N ASN A 89 -14.54 10.75 -14.35
CA ASN A 89 -14.92 9.83 -15.42
C ASN A 89 -14.50 8.39 -15.10
N PRO A 90 -15.02 7.36 -15.78
CA PRO A 90 -14.57 5.98 -15.62
C PRO A 90 -13.04 5.86 -15.64
N GLY A 91 -12.45 5.18 -14.65
CA GLY A 91 -11.02 5.01 -14.47
C GLY A 91 -10.29 6.18 -13.79
N ALA A 92 -10.95 7.32 -13.55
CA ALA A 92 -10.34 8.46 -12.88
C ALA A 92 -10.03 8.18 -11.42
N LYS A 93 -8.98 8.83 -10.91
CA LYS A 93 -8.55 8.77 -9.51
C LYS A 93 -8.52 10.15 -8.89
N TYR A 94 -8.84 10.21 -7.60
CA TYR A 94 -8.72 11.39 -6.77
C TYR A 94 -8.04 11.02 -5.45
N SER A 95 -7.15 11.84 -4.95
CA SER A 95 -6.45 11.60 -3.70
C SER A 95 -6.50 12.83 -2.79
N LYS A 96 -6.65 12.60 -1.48
CA LYS A 96 -6.64 13.65 -0.46
C LYS A 96 -5.93 13.18 0.80
N VAL A 97 -5.13 14.06 1.38
CA VAL A 97 -4.51 13.86 2.70
C VAL A 97 -5.48 14.29 3.79
N PHE A 98 -5.65 13.46 4.82
CA PHE A 98 -6.45 13.75 6.01
C PHE A 98 -5.54 13.97 7.21
N SER A 99 -5.29 15.21 7.57
CA SER A 99 -4.33 15.59 8.62
C SER A 99 -4.94 15.73 10.01
N THR A 100 -6.26 15.90 10.10
CA THR A 100 -6.97 16.20 11.34
C THR A 100 -7.91 15.06 11.72
N ALA A 101 -7.86 14.62 12.97
CA ALA A 101 -8.77 13.61 13.50
C ALA A 101 -10.24 14.09 13.44
N GLY A 102 -11.14 13.18 13.14
CA GLY A 102 -12.58 13.45 13.02
C GLY A 102 -13.23 12.56 11.99
N THR A 103 -14.55 12.72 11.82
CA THR A 103 -15.34 12.03 10.79
C THR A 103 -15.74 13.03 9.72
N ILE A 104 -15.37 12.74 8.48
CA ILE A 104 -15.71 13.55 7.32
C ILE A 104 -16.66 12.75 6.45
N SER A 105 -17.91 13.18 6.36
CA SER A 105 -18.91 12.63 5.46
C SER A 105 -18.78 13.24 4.08
N TYR A 106 -19.04 12.43 3.06
CA TYR A 106 -19.01 12.87 1.67
C TYR A 106 -20.05 12.15 0.82
N HIS A 107 -20.36 12.73 -0.32
CA HIS A 107 -21.38 12.24 -1.25
C HIS A 107 -20.95 12.44 -2.70
N CYS A 108 -21.71 11.86 -3.62
CA CYS A 108 -21.62 12.17 -5.04
C CYS A 108 -22.65 13.26 -5.41
N THR A 109 -22.19 14.35 -6.01
CA THR A 109 -23.12 15.45 -6.41
C THR A 109 -24.00 15.07 -7.60
N ILE A 110 -23.53 14.14 -8.46
CA ILE A 110 -24.28 13.61 -9.61
C ILE A 110 -25.37 12.61 -9.15
N HIS A 111 -25.05 11.83 -8.10
CA HIS A 111 -25.93 10.80 -7.54
C HIS A 111 -26.04 10.99 -6.02
N PRO A 112 -26.87 11.92 -5.53
CA PRO A 112 -26.85 12.36 -4.12
C PRO A 112 -27.20 11.28 -3.09
N THR A 113 -27.74 10.13 -3.52
CA THR A 113 -27.99 8.96 -2.65
C THR A 113 -26.71 8.21 -2.29
N MET A 114 -25.63 8.38 -3.08
CA MET A 114 -24.33 7.79 -2.80
C MET A 114 -23.64 8.60 -1.70
N LYS A 115 -23.52 8.00 -0.51
CA LYS A 115 -22.91 8.62 0.68
C LYS A 115 -21.92 7.68 1.33
N ALA A 116 -20.88 8.26 1.92
CA ALA A 116 -19.85 7.51 2.64
C ALA A 116 -19.11 8.43 3.63
N SER A 117 -18.15 7.88 4.37
CA SER A 117 -17.36 8.66 5.32
C SER A 117 -15.93 8.17 5.46
N VAL A 118 -15.03 9.08 5.82
CA VAL A 118 -13.68 8.78 6.30
C VAL A 118 -13.62 9.12 7.79
N VAL A 119 -13.18 8.17 8.59
CA VAL A 119 -12.92 8.34 10.03
C VAL A 119 -11.41 8.44 10.22
N VAL A 120 -10.95 9.58 10.70
CA VAL A 120 -9.53 9.85 10.96
C VAL A 120 -9.27 9.76 12.47
N LYS A 121 -8.28 8.96 12.84
CA LYS A 121 -7.87 8.73 14.24
C LYS A 121 -6.45 9.23 14.51
#